data_fae1de3b8b4d8ca6c6ba8254eeb5490b
#
_entry.id   fae1de3b8b4d8ca6c6ba8254eeb5490b
#
_cell.length_a   1.000
_cell.length_b   1.000
_cell.length_c   1.000
_cell.angle_alpha   90.00
_cell.angle_beta   90.00
_cell.angle_gamma   90.00
#
_symmetry.space_group_name_H-M   'P 1'
#
loop_
_entity.id
_entity.type
_entity.pdbx_description
1 polymer ?
#
loop_
_entity_poly.entity_id
_entity_poly.type
_entity_poly.pdbx_seq_one_letter_code
_entity_poly.pdbx_strand_id
1 'polypeptide(L)'
;FDEFISKKAKFLFVSATPNEYELGISQEHVYEQILRPTGLLDPLIEIKDSDNQVEALFDEAKAVIARGERVLVTVLTKKMAEELSRYYIELGIKVKYMHSDIDAIERNEIIRGLRSGEFDMLIGINLLREGLDLPEVSLIAIMDADKEGFLRSTTSLIQTMGRAARNVNGKVLMFAKKITKSMKEAIDTTTARRKFQDEYNKAHGITPHSASR
;
A
#
# COMPACT_ATOMS: atom_id res chain seq x y z
N PHE A 1 29.29 -5.70 2.32
CA PHE A 1 28.60 -4.93 3.37
C PHE A 1 29.54 -4.55 4.50
N ASP A 2 30.32 -5.50 5.03
CA ASP A 2 31.26 -5.28 6.13
C ASP A 2 32.34 -4.25 5.77
N GLU A 3 32.83 -4.25 4.52
CA GLU A 3 33.75 -3.24 4.01
C GLU A 3 33.13 -1.83 4.02
N PHE A 4 31.84 -1.73 3.72
CA PHE A 4 31.11 -0.45 3.78
C PHE A 4 30.99 0.06 5.23
N ILE A 5 30.58 -0.81 6.14
CA ILE A 5 30.41 -0.47 7.56
C ILE A 5 31.74 -0.21 8.27
N SER A 6 32.85 -0.85 7.84
CA SER A 6 34.18 -0.65 8.44
C SER A 6 34.76 0.74 8.17
N LYS A 7 34.21 1.51 7.25
CA LYS A 7 34.62 2.90 7.02
C LYS A 7 34.25 3.72 8.26
N LYS A 8 35.21 4.48 8.79
CA LYS A 8 35.02 5.35 9.96
C LYS A 8 34.11 6.54 9.64
N ALA A 9 32.83 6.26 9.39
CA ALA A 9 31.78 7.22 9.07
C ALA A 9 30.62 7.13 10.08
N LYS A 10 29.87 8.22 10.21
CA LYS A 10 28.58 8.19 10.91
C LYS A 10 27.53 7.69 9.93
N PHE A 11 26.73 6.74 10.36
CA PHE A 11 25.63 6.18 9.57
C PHE A 11 24.30 6.63 10.14
N LEU A 12 23.39 7.00 9.25
CA LEU A 12 21.97 7.23 9.55
C LEU A 12 21.16 6.26 8.71
N PHE A 13 20.44 5.37 9.37
CA PHE A 13 19.51 4.46 8.73
C PHE A 13 18.12 5.08 8.71
N VAL A 14 17.47 5.12 7.54
CA VAL A 14 16.12 5.63 7.38
C VAL A 14 15.27 4.54 6.73
N SER A 15 14.24 4.10 7.43
CA SER A 15 13.32 3.05 6.95
C SER A 15 11.95 3.21 7.57
N ALA A 16 10.89 2.92 6.80
CA ALA A 16 9.54 2.77 7.35
C ALA A 16 9.34 1.42 8.06
N THR A 17 10.21 0.46 7.78
CA THR A 17 10.16 -0.93 8.26
C THR A 17 11.58 -1.40 8.56
N PRO A 18 12.25 -0.87 9.62
CA PRO A 18 13.62 -1.27 9.95
C PRO A 18 13.68 -2.74 10.35
N ASN A 19 14.77 -3.41 10.00
CA ASN A 19 15.04 -4.80 10.36
C ASN A 19 15.85 -4.91 11.66
N GLU A 20 16.01 -6.14 12.15
CA GLU A 20 16.77 -6.45 13.35
C GLU A 20 18.22 -5.93 13.30
N TYR A 21 18.83 -5.90 12.09
CA TYR A 21 20.19 -5.41 11.91
C TYR A 21 20.31 -3.92 12.24
N GLU A 22 19.49 -3.07 11.64
CA GLU A 22 19.52 -1.62 11.86
C GLU A 22 19.15 -1.28 13.30
N LEU A 23 18.13 -1.96 13.83
CA LEU A 23 17.70 -1.79 15.22
C LEU A 23 18.79 -2.23 16.20
N GLY A 24 19.45 -3.36 15.94
CA GLY A 24 20.54 -3.88 16.78
C GLY A 24 21.76 -2.96 16.84
N ILE A 25 22.14 -2.34 15.71
CA ILE A 25 23.27 -1.39 15.68
C ILE A 25 22.88 -0.04 16.30
N SER A 26 21.65 0.42 16.07
CA SER A 26 21.19 1.72 16.56
C SER A 26 20.89 1.73 18.07
N GLN A 27 20.63 0.58 18.65
CA GLN A 27 20.33 0.42 20.10
C GLN A 27 19.30 1.43 20.59
N GLU A 28 19.67 2.32 21.50
CA GLU A 28 18.81 3.37 22.07
C GLU A 28 18.64 4.59 21.17
N HIS A 29 19.38 4.67 20.04
CA HIS A 29 19.32 5.79 19.10
C HIS A 29 18.32 5.55 17.97
N VAL A 30 17.13 5.04 18.29
CA VAL A 30 16.03 4.86 17.35
C VAL A 30 15.00 5.97 17.56
N TYR A 31 14.74 6.73 16.51
CA TYR A 31 13.77 7.82 16.53
C TYR A 31 12.64 7.52 15.55
N GLU A 32 11.42 7.54 16.03
CA GLU A 32 10.23 7.33 15.20
C GLU A 32 9.63 8.68 14.77
N GLN A 33 9.49 8.87 13.45
CA GLN A 33 8.76 9.99 12.88
C GLN A 33 7.43 9.50 12.32
N ILE A 34 6.38 9.50 13.13
CA ILE A 34 5.05 9.00 12.78
C ILE A 34 4.17 10.11 12.23
N LEU A 35 4.27 11.32 12.77
CA LEU A 35 3.41 12.44 12.42
C LEU A 35 3.69 12.98 11.02
N ARG A 36 2.60 13.21 10.28
CA ARG A 36 2.60 13.87 8.97
C ARG A 36 2.12 15.32 9.12
N PRO A 37 2.89 16.31 8.65
CA PRO A 37 2.48 17.72 8.70
C PRO A 37 1.16 18.01 7.97
N THR A 38 0.84 17.22 6.94
CA THR A 38 -0.42 17.31 6.19
C THR A 38 -1.64 16.84 6.96
N GLY A 39 -1.45 16.23 8.13
CA GLY A 39 -2.52 15.61 8.91
C GLY A 39 -3.07 14.31 8.30
N LEU A 40 -2.52 13.83 7.19
CA LEU A 40 -2.97 12.59 6.54
C LEU A 40 -2.87 11.39 7.46
N LEU A 41 -3.96 10.65 7.55
CA LEU A 41 -4.05 9.44 8.35
C LEU A 41 -3.56 8.22 7.57
N ASP A 42 -3.05 7.22 8.28
CA ASP A 42 -2.92 5.88 7.71
C ASP A 42 -4.30 5.34 7.30
N PRO A 43 -4.39 4.45 6.30
CA PRO A 43 -5.67 4.03 5.74
C PRO A 43 -6.53 3.28 6.77
N LEU A 44 -7.83 3.30 6.55
CA LEU A 44 -8.77 2.39 7.21
C LEU A 44 -8.55 0.98 6.66
N ILE A 45 -8.54 -0.02 7.53
CA ILE A 45 -8.36 -1.42 7.14
C ILE A 45 -9.67 -2.17 7.38
N GLU A 46 -10.12 -2.87 6.35
CA GLU A 46 -11.26 -3.77 6.39
C GLU A 46 -10.84 -5.17 5.93
N ILE A 47 -11.26 -6.20 6.67
CA ILE A 47 -11.00 -7.58 6.32
C ILE A 47 -12.31 -8.18 5.79
N LYS A 48 -12.25 -8.79 4.61
CA LYS A 48 -13.37 -9.50 3.99
C LYS A 48 -12.99 -10.94 3.70
N ASP A 49 -14.00 -11.81 3.62
CA ASP A 49 -13.79 -13.21 3.25
C ASP A 49 -13.24 -13.32 1.81
N SER A 50 -12.24 -14.17 1.64
CA SER A 50 -11.60 -14.38 0.33
C SER A 50 -12.44 -15.21 -0.65
N ASP A 51 -13.53 -15.88 -0.21
CA ASP A 51 -14.37 -16.65 -1.12
C ASP A 51 -15.09 -15.78 -2.15
N ASN A 52 -15.45 -14.56 -1.79
CA ASN A 52 -16.15 -13.62 -2.66
C ASN A 52 -15.26 -12.39 -2.99
N GLN A 53 -13.94 -12.56 -2.97
CA GLN A 53 -13.02 -11.44 -3.11
C GLN A 53 -13.14 -10.69 -4.43
N VAL A 54 -13.49 -11.38 -5.51
CA VAL A 54 -13.59 -10.78 -6.85
C VAL A 54 -14.79 -9.85 -6.95
N GLU A 55 -15.97 -10.34 -6.54
CA GLU A 55 -17.22 -9.58 -6.57
C GLU A 55 -17.20 -8.43 -5.54
N ALA A 56 -16.72 -8.72 -4.33
CA ALA A 56 -16.63 -7.72 -3.27
C ALA A 56 -15.67 -6.57 -3.64
N LEU A 57 -14.56 -6.89 -4.31
CA LEU A 57 -13.65 -5.86 -4.82
C LEU A 57 -14.29 -5.05 -5.94
N PHE A 58 -15.05 -5.67 -6.84
CA PHE A 58 -15.74 -4.97 -7.92
C PHE A 58 -16.68 -3.88 -7.38
N ASP A 59 -17.50 -4.21 -6.39
CA ASP A 59 -18.45 -3.28 -5.80
C ASP A 59 -17.75 -2.08 -5.12
N GLU A 60 -16.69 -2.34 -4.36
CA GLU A 60 -15.88 -1.31 -3.72
C GLU A 60 -15.15 -0.43 -4.75
N ALA A 61 -14.59 -1.06 -5.78
CA ALA A 61 -13.87 -0.35 -6.83
C ALA A 61 -14.79 0.60 -7.61
N LYS A 62 -16.01 0.18 -7.94
CA LYS A 62 -17.00 1.05 -8.60
C LYS A 62 -17.29 2.32 -7.80
N ALA A 63 -17.47 2.21 -6.48
CA ALA A 63 -17.71 3.36 -5.62
C ALA A 63 -16.52 4.33 -5.58
N VAL A 64 -15.29 3.80 -5.59
CA VAL A 64 -14.05 4.58 -5.61
C VAL A 64 -13.87 5.28 -6.96
N ILE A 65 -14.03 4.57 -8.05
CA ILE A 65 -13.88 5.08 -9.42
C ILE A 65 -14.94 6.17 -9.69
N ALA A 66 -16.17 6.00 -9.20
CA ALA A 66 -17.21 7.01 -9.33
C ALA A 66 -16.87 8.36 -8.67
N ARG A 67 -15.98 8.36 -7.67
CA ARG A 67 -15.44 9.58 -7.05
C ARG A 67 -14.22 10.15 -7.80
N GLY A 68 -13.81 9.54 -8.89
CA GLY A 68 -12.62 9.94 -9.66
C GLY A 68 -11.30 9.49 -9.01
N GLU A 69 -11.36 8.59 -8.03
CA GLU A 69 -10.18 8.03 -7.34
C GLU A 69 -9.72 6.72 -8.00
N ARG A 70 -8.55 6.22 -7.60
CA ARG A 70 -7.91 5.07 -8.23
C ARG A 70 -7.75 3.90 -7.27
N VAL A 71 -7.64 2.71 -7.86
CA VAL A 71 -7.56 1.43 -7.15
C VAL A 71 -6.24 0.73 -7.47
N LEU A 72 -5.55 0.25 -6.43
CA LEU A 72 -4.42 -0.70 -6.56
C LEU A 72 -4.85 -2.08 -6.06
N VAL A 73 -4.49 -3.11 -6.80
CA VAL A 73 -4.79 -4.50 -6.42
C VAL A 73 -3.51 -5.33 -6.43
N THR A 74 -3.19 -5.97 -5.32
CA THR A 74 -2.06 -6.89 -5.25
C THR A 74 -2.54 -8.33 -5.26
N VAL A 75 -1.95 -9.12 -6.14
CA VAL A 75 -2.21 -10.56 -6.30
C VAL A 75 -0.92 -11.36 -6.13
N LEU A 76 -1.02 -12.68 -6.00
CA LEU A 76 0.14 -13.55 -5.76
C LEU A 76 0.75 -14.12 -7.03
N THR A 77 -0.02 -14.23 -8.11
CA THR A 77 0.42 -14.88 -9.34
C THR A 77 0.09 -14.08 -10.59
N LYS A 78 0.91 -14.26 -11.63
CA LYS A 78 0.69 -13.68 -12.96
C LYS A 78 -0.65 -14.12 -13.54
N LYS A 79 -0.96 -15.41 -13.41
CA LYS A 79 -2.24 -15.96 -13.89
C LYS A 79 -3.43 -15.25 -13.26
N MET A 80 -3.44 -15.09 -11.94
CA MET A 80 -4.52 -14.38 -11.23
C MET A 80 -4.63 -12.92 -11.69
N ALA A 81 -3.50 -12.23 -11.88
CA ALA A 81 -3.51 -10.86 -12.36
C ALA A 81 -4.14 -10.74 -13.75
N GLU A 82 -3.78 -11.64 -14.66
CA GLU A 82 -4.32 -11.67 -16.03
C GLU A 82 -5.82 -11.98 -16.06
N GLU A 83 -6.25 -13.01 -15.31
CA GLU A 83 -7.65 -13.43 -15.23
C GLU A 83 -8.51 -12.33 -14.60
N LEU A 84 -8.07 -11.75 -13.51
CA LEU A 84 -8.77 -10.67 -12.81
C LEU A 84 -8.86 -9.41 -13.67
N SER A 85 -7.80 -9.05 -14.37
CA SER A 85 -7.78 -7.90 -15.27
C SER A 85 -8.78 -8.09 -16.41
N ARG A 86 -8.79 -9.26 -17.04
CA ARG A 86 -9.76 -9.58 -18.11
C ARG A 86 -11.19 -9.47 -17.62
N TYR A 87 -11.48 -10.09 -16.47
CA TYR A 87 -12.81 -10.09 -15.89
C TYR A 87 -13.33 -8.67 -15.61
N TYR A 88 -12.51 -7.81 -15.00
CA TYR A 88 -12.94 -6.45 -14.72
C TYR A 88 -13.03 -5.55 -15.96
N ILE A 89 -12.21 -5.78 -16.98
CA ILE A 89 -12.34 -5.11 -18.27
C ILE A 89 -13.68 -5.47 -18.92
N GLU A 90 -14.08 -6.75 -18.90
CA GLU A 90 -15.39 -7.20 -19.41
C GLU A 90 -16.57 -6.55 -18.66
N LEU A 91 -16.37 -6.22 -17.36
CA LEU A 91 -17.35 -5.49 -16.55
C LEU A 91 -17.26 -3.96 -16.71
N GLY A 92 -16.41 -3.45 -17.61
CA GLY A 92 -16.33 -2.04 -17.96
C GLY A 92 -15.38 -1.19 -17.11
N ILE A 93 -14.53 -1.80 -16.27
CA ILE A 93 -13.48 -1.07 -15.55
C ILE A 93 -12.27 -0.90 -16.47
N LYS A 94 -11.66 0.29 -16.48
CA LYS A 94 -10.39 0.53 -17.16
C LYS A 94 -9.24 0.00 -16.30
N VAL A 95 -8.81 -1.22 -16.59
CA VAL A 95 -7.77 -1.92 -15.84
C VAL A 95 -6.48 -1.99 -16.63
N LYS A 96 -5.36 -1.79 -15.94
CA LYS A 96 -4.03 -2.14 -16.44
C LYS A 96 -3.40 -3.18 -15.53
N TYR A 97 -2.76 -4.18 -16.12
CA TYR A 97 -1.93 -5.15 -15.42
C TYR A 97 -0.45 -4.75 -15.52
N MET A 98 0.22 -4.71 -14.37
CA MET A 98 1.66 -4.48 -14.28
C MET A 98 2.36 -5.81 -14.00
N HIS A 99 3.02 -6.37 -15.02
CA HIS A 99 3.83 -7.59 -14.86
C HIS A 99 5.29 -7.27 -14.49
N SER A 100 6.04 -8.29 -14.04
CA SER A 100 7.40 -8.12 -13.51
C SER A 100 8.43 -7.70 -14.58
N ASP A 101 8.14 -7.97 -15.84
CA ASP A 101 9.12 -7.89 -16.94
C ASP A 101 9.06 -6.56 -17.70
N ILE A 102 8.21 -5.61 -17.25
CA ILE A 102 8.14 -4.28 -17.84
C ILE A 102 9.39 -3.47 -17.52
N ASP A 103 9.87 -2.72 -18.49
CA ASP A 103 10.97 -1.81 -18.28
C ASP A 103 10.57 -0.54 -17.51
N ALA A 104 11.55 0.30 -17.18
CA ALA A 104 11.32 1.50 -16.39
C ALA A 104 10.48 2.55 -17.15
N ILE A 105 10.56 2.58 -18.47
CA ILE A 105 9.83 3.54 -19.31
C ILE A 105 8.35 3.17 -19.34
N GLU A 106 8.06 1.92 -19.70
CA GLU A 106 6.69 1.39 -19.72
C GLU A 106 6.03 1.52 -18.35
N ARG A 107 6.79 1.24 -17.28
CA ARG A 107 6.29 1.42 -15.91
C ARG A 107 5.87 2.86 -15.62
N ASN A 108 6.68 3.84 -16.03
CA ASN A 108 6.37 5.24 -15.84
C ASN A 108 5.14 5.68 -16.65
N GLU A 109 4.95 5.12 -17.83
CA GLU A 109 3.75 5.35 -18.66
C GLU A 109 2.49 4.80 -17.98
N ILE A 110 2.56 3.57 -17.44
CA ILE A 110 1.46 2.97 -16.68
C ILE A 110 1.10 3.82 -15.46
N ILE A 111 2.08 4.28 -14.70
CA ILE A 111 1.86 5.14 -13.54
C ILE A 111 1.22 6.46 -13.95
N ARG A 112 1.70 7.08 -15.02
CA ARG A 112 1.12 8.31 -15.57
C ARG A 112 -0.32 8.09 -16.02
N GLY A 113 -0.61 6.99 -16.73
CA GLY A 113 -1.96 6.62 -17.17
C GLY A 113 -2.93 6.42 -16.01
N LEU A 114 -2.49 5.78 -14.91
CA LEU A 114 -3.29 5.64 -13.70
C LEU A 114 -3.60 7.01 -13.08
N ARG A 115 -2.62 7.88 -12.98
CA ARG A 115 -2.79 9.24 -12.42
C ARG A 115 -3.69 10.11 -13.26
N SER A 116 -3.54 10.08 -14.58
CA SER A 116 -4.35 10.87 -15.51
C SER A 116 -5.79 10.36 -15.69
N GLY A 117 -6.09 9.12 -15.24
CA GLY A 117 -7.40 8.49 -15.43
C GLY A 117 -7.57 7.78 -16.77
N GLU A 118 -6.50 7.52 -17.48
CA GLU A 118 -6.49 6.57 -18.59
C GLU A 118 -6.89 5.17 -18.12
N PHE A 119 -6.43 4.81 -16.91
CA PHE A 119 -6.86 3.63 -16.17
C PHE A 119 -7.44 4.04 -14.82
N ASP A 120 -8.36 3.22 -14.30
CA ASP A 120 -8.95 3.41 -12.98
C ASP A 120 -8.41 2.43 -11.95
N MET A 121 -7.90 1.29 -12.43
CA MET A 121 -7.38 0.20 -11.59
C MET A 121 -6.05 -0.32 -12.15
N LEU A 122 -5.11 -0.54 -11.24
CA LEU A 122 -3.83 -1.18 -11.53
C LEU A 122 -3.73 -2.48 -10.72
N ILE A 123 -3.50 -3.60 -11.41
CA ILE A 123 -3.31 -4.92 -10.80
C ILE A 123 -1.86 -5.34 -10.98
N GLY A 124 -1.22 -5.83 -9.92
CA GLY A 124 0.15 -6.32 -9.99
C GLY A 124 0.51 -7.28 -8.85
N ILE A 125 1.62 -7.99 -9.03
CA ILE A 125 2.13 -8.95 -8.04
C ILE A 125 2.92 -8.22 -6.95
N ASN A 126 3.87 -7.40 -7.36
CA ASN A 126 4.71 -6.62 -6.45
C ASN A 126 4.67 -5.16 -6.84
N LEU A 127 3.75 -4.42 -6.21
CA LEU A 127 3.58 -2.99 -6.38
C LEU A 127 4.42 -2.17 -5.38
N LEU A 128 5.35 -2.83 -4.65
CA LEU A 128 6.19 -2.18 -3.63
C LEU A 128 7.44 -1.52 -4.20
N ARG A 129 7.76 -1.74 -5.48
CA ARG A 129 8.95 -1.16 -6.10
C ARG A 129 8.92 0.37 -5.98
N GLU A 130 10.08 0.95 -5.85
CA GLU A 130 10.32 2.38 -5.62
C GLU A 130 9.57 3.29 -6.62
N GLY A 131 9.23 4.49 -6.17
CA GLY A 131 8.69 5.53 -7.02
C GLY A 131 7.16 5.53 -7.22
N LEU A 132 6.40 4.70 -6.50
CA LEU A 132 4.94 4.77 -6.52
C LEU A 132 4.41 5.77 -5.49
N ASP A 133 4.40 7.04 -5.85
CA ASP A 133 3.69 8.10 -5.11
C ASP A 133 2.40 8.46 -5.88
N LEU A 134 1.28 7.92 -5.43
CA LEU A 134 -0.01 7.95 -6.11
C LEU A 134 -1.09 8.55 -5.19
N PRO A 135 -1.14 9.87 -5.03
CA PRO A 135 -2.14 10.52 -4.17
C PRO A 135 -3.58 10.30 -4.66
N GLU A 136 -3.78 9.94 -5.91
CA GLU A 136 -5.07 9.63 -6.51
C GLU A 136 -5.62 8.27 -6.05
N VAL A 137 -4.78 7.39 -5.51
CA VAL A 137 -5.17 6.07 -5.01
C VAL A 137 -5.78 6.18 -3.63
N SER A 138 -7.04 5.81 -3.50
CA SER A 138 -7.75 5.75 -2.22
C SER A 138 -8.09 4.32 -1.78
N LEU A 139 -8.08 3.35 -2.69
CA LEU A 139 -8.36 1.95 -2.37
C LEU A 139 -7.17 1.05 -2.74
N ILE A 140 -6.74 0.27 -1.78
CA ILE A 140 -5.80 -0.84 -2.01
C ILE A 140 -6.49 -2.14 -1.63
N ALA A 141 -6.50 -3.09 -2.55
CA ALA A 141 -6.98 -4.44 -2.32
C ALA A 141 -5.81 -5.43 -2.26
N ILE A 142 -5.76 -6.20 -1.20
CA ILE A 142 -4.78 -7.26 -1.00
C ILE A 142 -5.52 -8.60 -1.10
N MET A 143 -5.40 -9.24 -2.26
CA MET A 143 -6.02 -10.54 -2.51
C MET A 143 -5.24 -11.63 -1.80
N ASP A 144 -5.94 -12.64 -1.26
CA ASP A 144 -5.31 -13.76 -0.55
C ASP A 144 -4.29 -13.30 0.50
N ALA A 145 -4.70 -12.37 1.37
CA ALA A 145 -3.80 -11.73 2.34
C ALA A 145 -3.26 -12.72 3.39
N ASP A 146 -3.94 -13.84 3.61
CA ASP A 146 -3.57 -14.90 4.55
C ASP A 146 -2.64 -15.98 3.95
N LYS A 147 -2.27 -15.86 2.69
CA LYS A 147 -1.28 -16.76 2.07
C LYS A 147 0.12 -16.30 2.45
N GLU A 148 0.64 -16.88 3.52
CA GLU A 148 1.96 -16.51 4.05
C GLU A 148 3.07 -16.67 3.00
N GLY A 149 4.03 -15.76 3.05
CA GLY A 149 5.17 -15.69 2.14
C GLY A 149 5.73 -14.28 2.06
N PHE A 150 6.77 -14.08 1.25
CA PHE A 150 7.45 -12.80 1.12
C PHE A 150 6.49 -11.64 0.76
N LEU A 151 5.54 -11.86 -0.16
CA LEU A 151 4.58 -10.84 -0.59
C LEU A 151 3.47 -10.54 0.44
N ARG A 152 3.36 -11.31 1.49
CA ARG A 152 2.38 -11.18 2.59
C ARG A 152 3.05 -11.16 3.95
N SER A 153 4.36 -10.85 4.01
CA SER A 153 5.07 -10.59 5.25
C SER A 153 4.56 -9.29 5.90
N THR A 154 4.78 -9.12 7.19
CA THR A 154 4.43 -7.89 7.94
C THR A 154 4.97 -6.65 7.23
N THR A 155 6.24 -6.65 6.84
CA THR A 155 6.89 -5.55 6.10
C THR A 155 6.20 -5.26 4.77
N SER A 156 5.94 -6.29 3.95
CA SER A 156 5.28 -6.14 2.66
C SER A 156 3.86 -5.58 2.81
N LEU A 157 3.10 -6.05 3.80
CA LEU A 157 1.76 -5.56 4.08
C LEU A 157 1.78 -4.09 4.52
N ILE A 158 2.64 -3.70 5.45
CA ILE A 158 2.76 -2.30 5.90
C ILE A 158 3.12 -1.37 4.73
N GLN A 159 4.10 -1.75 3.92
CA GLN A 159 4.52 -0.94 2.77
C GLN A 159 3.41 -0.82 1.71
N THR A 160 2.69 -1.90 1.44
CA THR A 160 1.54 -1.89 0.51
C THR A 160 0.44 -0.98 1.03
N MET A 161 0.02 -1.14 2.27
CA MET A 161 -1.03 -0.33 2.89
C MET A 161 -0.66 1.16 2.91
N GLY A 162 0.61 1.48 3.17
CA GLY A 162 1.12 2.85 3.19
C GLY A 162 0.93 3.61 1.88
N ARG A 163 0.70 2.93 0.75
CA ARG A 163 0.42 3.58 -0.54
C ARG A 163 -0.93 4.32 -0.53
N ALA A 164 -1.90 3.90 0.29
CA ALA A 164 -3.18 4.62 0.44
C ALA A 164 -3.11 5.80 1.43
N ALA A 165 -2.00 5.99 2.12
CA ALA A 165 -1.84 7.05 3.13
C ALA A 165 -1.61 8.45 2.54
N ARG A 166 -1.71 8.62 1.22
CA ARG A 166 -1.61 9.90 0.51
C ARG A 166 -2.97 10.51 0.16
N ASN A 167 -4.05 9.76 0.41
CA ASN A 167 -5.42 10.17 0.13
C ASN A 167 -6.23 10.21 1.43
N VAL A 168 -7.06 11.25 1.61
CA VAL A 168 -7.92 11.38 2.80
C VAL A 168 -8.94 10.25 2.92
N ASN A 169 -9.34 9.65 1.80
CA ASN A 169 -10.26 8.51 1.72
C ASN A 169 -9.52 7.17 1.74
N GLY A 170 -8.25 7.15 2.14
CA GLY A 170 -7.41 5.94 2.11
C GLY A 170 -8.02 4.76 2.83
N LYS A 171 -8.26 3.68 2.10
CA LYS A 171 -8.84 2.42 2.57
C LYS A 171 -8.05 1.22 2.03
N VAL A 172 -7.91 0.21 2.86
CA VAL A 172 -7.32 -1.09 2.48
C VAL A 172 -8.34 -2.18 2.71
N LEU A 173 -8.56 -3.01 1.69
CA LEU A 173 -9.28 -4.27 1.81
C LEU A 173 -8.29 -5.42 1.85
N MET A 174 -8.35 -6.22 2.89
CA MET A 174 -7.63 -7.48 2.98
C MET A 174 -8.61 -8.64 2.81
N PHE A 175 -8.42 -9.44 1.78
CA PHE A 175 -9.23 -10.63 1.55
C PHE A 175 -8.53 -11.85 2.13
N ALA A 176 -9.15 -12.49 3.12
CA ALA A 176 -8.56 -13.59 3.87
C ALA A 176 -9.62 -14.49 4.51
N LYS A 177 -9.30 -15.77 4.68
CA LYS A 177 -10.08 -16.72 5.48
C LYS A 177 -9.76 -16.62 6.98
N LYS A 178 -8.54 -16.26 7.29
CA LYS A 178 -8.03 -16.13 8.67
C LYS A 178 -7.06 -14.98 8.79
N ILE A 179 -6.94 -14.45 9.99
CA ILE A 179 -5.93 -13.44 10.29
C ILE A 179 -4.62 -14.16 10.66
N THR A 180 -3.59 -13.99 9.84
CA THR A 180 -2.25 -14.51 10.11
C THR A 180 -1.52 -13.61 11.11
N LYS A 181 -0.38 -14.09 11.64
CA LYS A 181 0.49 -13.27 12.49
C LYS A 181 0.96 -12.02 11.77
N SER A 182 1.41 -12.16 10.51
CA SER A 182 1.87 -11.03 9.70
C SER A 182 0.77 -10.00 9.44
N MET A 183 -0.46 -10.45 9.15
CA MET A 183 -1.61 -9.57 9.01
C MET A 183 -1.89 -8.82 10.31
N LYS A 184 -1.94 -9.54 11.44
CA LYS A 184 -2.22 -8.93 12.74
C LYS A 184 -1.21 -7.85 13.09
N GLU A 185 0.08 -8.11 12.96
CA GLU A 185 1.15 -7.15 13.23
C GLU A 185 1.04 -5.91 12.32
N ALA A 186 0.77 -6.12 11.04
CA ALA A 186 0.61 -5.03 10.08
C ALA A 186 -0.63 -4.17 10.36
N ILE A 187 -1.75 -4.79 10.70
CA ILE A 187 -3.01 -4.12 11.05
C ILE A 187 -2.83 -3.32 12.35
N ASP A 188 -2.28 -3.93 13.39
CA ASP A 188 -2.07 -3.29 14.68
C ASP A 188 -1.17 -2.07 14.54
N THR A 189 -0.05 -2.19 13.82
CA THR A 189 0.89 -1.08 13.55
C THR A 189 0.22 0.06 12.80
N THR A 190 -0.49 -0.23 11.72
CA THR A 190 -1.14 0.79 10.89
C THR A 190 -2.28 1.47 11.64
N THR A 191 -3.06 0.71 12.40
CA THR A 191 -4.17 1.25 13.21
C THR A 191 -3.66 2.13 14.34
N ALA A 192 -2.56 1.74 15.01
CA ALA A 192 -1.93 2.55 16.05
C ALA A 192 -1.40 3.89 15.50
N ARG A 193 -0.73 3.86 14.35
CA ARG A 193 -0.24 5.07 13.66
C ARG A 193 -1.39 5.98 13.25
N ARG A 194 -2.49 5.43 12.71
CA ARG A 194 -3.69 6.17 12.37
C ARG A 194 -4.28 6.87 13.59
N LYS A 195 -4.45 6.15 14.69
CA LYS A 195 -4.99 6.69 15.94
C LYS A 195 -4.13 7.83 16.48
N PHE A 196 -2.82 7.65 16.52
CA PHE A 196 -1.86 8.64 16.99
C PHE A 196 -1.94 9.95 16.18
N GLN A 197 -1.97 9.84 14.84
CA GLN A 197 -2.13 11.02 13.97
C GLN A 197 -3.49 11.70 14.16
N ASP A 198 -4.58 10.93 14.28
CA ASP A 198 -5.93 11.48 14.45
C ASP A 198 -6.07 12.26 15.78
N GLU A 199 -5.53 11.71 16.86
CA GLU A 199 -5.48 12.37 18.17
C GLU A 199 -4.66 13.67 18.10
N TYR A 200 -3.52 13.64 17.44
CA TYR A 200 -2.70 14.84 17.21
C TYR A 200 -3.45 15.90 16.38
N ASN A 201 -4.09 15.51 15.30
CA ASN A 201 -4.87 16.40 14.45
C ASN A 201 -5.98 17.10 15.25
N LYS A 202 -6.73 16.34 16.04
CA LYS A 202 -7.80 16.86 16.90
C LYS A 202 -7.28 17.86 17.94
N ALA A 203 -6.17 17.54 18.58
CA ALA A 203 -5.55 18.41 19.58
C ALA A 203 -5.02 19.73 19.00
N HIS A 204 -4.63 19.74 17.71
CA HIS A 204 -4.03 20.91 17.06
C HIS A 204 -4.92 21.57 16.01
N GLY A 205 -6.19 21.13 15.87
CA GLY A 205 -7.13 21.69 14.90
C GLY A 205 -6.71 21.47 13.44
N ILE A 206 -5.99 20.39 13.14
CA ILE A 206 -5.49 20.06 11.81
C ILE A 206 -6.56 19.29 11.04
N THR A 207 -6.94 19.80 9.87
CA THR A 207 -7.83 19.09 8.94
C THR A 207 -6.98 18.37 7.89
N PRO A 208 -7.04 17.01 7.79
CA PRO A 208 -6.32 16.27 6.79
C PRO A 208 -6.71 16.68 5.36
N HIS A 209 -5.75 16.78 4.47
CA HIS A 209 -5.98 17.00 3.05
C HIS A 209 -5.06 16.11 2.22
N SER A 210 -5.59 15.60 1.09
CA SER A 210 -4.81 14.75 0.19
C SER A 210 -3.59 15.50 -0.34
N ALA A 211 -2.50 14.77 -0.55
CA ALA A 211 -1.32 15.32 -1.17
C ALA A 211 -1.68 15.78 -2.60
N SER A 212 -1.48 17.06 -2.90
CA SER A 212 -1.60 17.62 -4.25
C SER A 212 -0.20 17.83 -4.83
N ARG A 213 -0.05 17.57 -6.12
CA ARG A 213 1.08 18.01 -6.91
C ARG A 213 0.63 19.02 -7.93
#